data_edb1218e44c63131518863c051c2c2ea
#
_entry.id   edb1218e44c63131518863c051c2c2ea
#
_cell.length_a   1.000
_cell.length_b   1.000
_cell.length_c   1.000
_cell.angle_alpha   90.00
_cell.angle_beta   90.00
_cell.angle_gamma   90.00
#
_symmetry.space_group_name_H-M   'P 1'
#
loop_
_entity.id
_entity.type
_entity.pdbx_description
1 polymer ?
#
loop_
_entity_poly.entity_id
_entity_poly.type
_entity_poly.pdbx_seq_one_letter_code
_entity_poly.pdbx_strand_id
1 'polypeptide(L)'
;ITDHIHLLIGNDNDAEIMLQWLAHNIQFPGKKILWAPVIQSRQGAGKSLMKYILLKCLAAPNVGVVLTTQVASTFNGWATNKSVNILEELKLAGHNRFDTANSLKPMITDSVIQVNEKNVKPFY
;
A
#
# COMPACT_ATOMS: atom_id res chain seq x y z
N ILE A 1 -10.85 17.15 -1.81
CA ILE A 1 -10.28 15.80 -1.52
C ILE A 1 -11.37 14.91 -0.95
N THR A 2 -12.04 15.29 0.11
CA THR A 2 -13.10 14.51 0.76
C THR A 2 -14.20 14.12 -0.21
N ASP A 3 -14.78 15.08 -0.93
CA ASP A 3 -15.84 14.83 -1.92
C ASP A 3 -15.39 13.86 -3.03
N HIS A 4 -14.13 13.96 -3.45
CA HIS A 4 -13.59 13.05 -4.46
C HIS A 4 -13.46 11.62 -3.94
N ILE A 5 -13.06 11.43 -2.68
CA ILE A 5 -12.97 10.10 -2.07
C ILE A 5 -14.36 9.48 -1.91
N HIS A 6 -15.36 10.25 -1.48
CA HIS A 6 -16.75 9.81 -1.44
C HIS A 6 -17.28 9.40 -2.82
N LEU A 7 -16.99 10.20 -3.85
CA LEU A 7 -17.38 9.89 -5.23
C LEU A 7 -16.68 8.62 -5.75
N LEU A 8 -15.40 8.45 -5.46
CA LEU A 8 -14.61 7.31 -5.93
C LEU A 8 -15.04 5.99 -5.28
N ILE A 9 -15.32 6.01 -3.99
CA ILE A 9 -15.63 4.80 -3.20
C ILE A 9 -17.13 4.47 -3.29
N GLY A 10 -17.99 5.48 -3.41
CA GLY A 10 -19.43 5.33 -3.62
C GLY A 10 -20.23 4.85 -2.40
N ASN A 11 -19.57 4.54 -1.31
CA ASN A 11 -20.16 4.19 -0.02
C ASN A 11 -19.61 5.13 1.05
N ASP A 12 -20.47 5.85 1.74
CA ASP A 12 -20.04 6.89 2.68
C ASP A 12 -19.26 6.34 3.88
N ASN A 13 -19.65 5.18 4.39
CA ASN A 13 -18.95 4.55 5.49
C ASN A 13 -17.53 4.10 5.08
N ASP A 14 -17.38 3.48 3.94
CA ASP A 14 -16.08 3.05 3.41
C ASP A 14 -15.21 4.25 3.04
N ALA A 15 -15.81 5.31 2.52
CA ALA A 15 -15.11 6.57 2.25
C ALA A 15 -14.57 7.21 3.52
N GLU A 16 -15.34 7.21 4.60
CA GLU A 16 -14.91 7.72 5.90
C GLU A 16 -13.77 6.88 6.49
N ILE A 17 -13.86 5.55 6.40
CA ILE A 17 -12.77 4.65 6.81
C ILE A 17 -11.50 4.93 6.01
N MET A 18 -11.61 5.16 4.72
CA MET A 18 -10.47 5.52 3.87
C MET A 18 -9.85 6.86 4.24
N LEU A 19 -10.68 7.86 4.54
CA LEU A 19 -10.21 9.17 5.02
C LEU A 19 -9.46 9.05 6.34
N GLN A 20 -9.98 8.27 7.28
CA GLN A 20 -9.34 8.00 8.57
C GLN A 20 -8.01 7.25 8.38
N TRP A 21 -7.95 6.29 7.46
CA TRP A 21 -6.72 5.58 7.13
C TRP A 21 -5.64 6.52 6.56
N LEU A 22 -6.02 7.40 5.64
CA LEU A 22 -5.11 8.43 5.09
C LEU A 22 -4.64 9.39 6.17
N ALA A 23 -5.55 9.89 6.99
CA ALA A 23 -5.25 10.82 8.09
C ALA A 23 -4.28 10.19 9.11
N HIS A 24 -4.49 8.94 9.49
CA HIS A 24 -3.62 8.23 10.41
C HIS A 24 -2.18 8.11 9.86
N ASN A 25 -2.03 7.72 8.60
CA ASN A 25 -0.70 7.59 7.98
C ASN A 25 0.04 8.93 7.89
N ILE A 26 -0.68 10.03 7.73
CA ILE A 26 -0.11 11.38 7.69
C ILE A 26 0.24 11.89 9.09
N GLN A 27 -0.63 11.69 10.06
CA GLN A 27 -0.46 12.17 11.43
C GLN A 27 0.51 11.32 12.25
N PHE A 28 0.56 10.03 11.99
CA PHE A 28 1.35 9.05 12.74
C PHE A 28 2.18 8.14 11.82
N PRO A 29 3.11 8.70 11.01
CA PRO A 29 3.81 7.94 9.97
C PRO A 29 4.68 6.78 10.50
N GLY A 30 5.01 6.79 11.79
CA GLY A 30 5.75 5.70 12.45
C GLY A 30 4.88 4.60 13.05
N LYS A 31 3.54 4.72 12.98
CA LYS A 31 2.61 3.73 13.56
C LYS A 31 1.98 2.89 12.46
N LYS A 32 2.36 1.62 12.41
CA LYS A 32 1.85 0.67 11.43
C LYS A 32 0.37 0.36 11.67
N ILE A 33 -0.41 0.40 10.60
CA ILE A 33 -1.79 -0.12 10.55
C ILE A 33 -1.72 -1.58 10.07
N LEU A 34 -2.38 -2.49 10.77
CA LEU A 34 -2.32 -3.94 10.51
C LEU A 34 -3.32 -4.41 9.44
N TRP A 35 -3.78 -3.51 8.61
CA TRP A 35 -4.60 -3.79 7.43
C TRP A 35 -4.31 -2.79 6.32
N ALA A 36 -4.67 -3.12 5.10
CA ALA A 36 -4.46 -2.27 3.94
C ALA A 36 -5.74 -2.17 3.10
N PRO A 37 -6.12 -0.98 2.64
CA PRO A 37 -7.25 -0.83 1.73
C PRO A 37 -6.93 -1.40 0.34
N VAL A 38 -7.87 -2.11 -0.25
CA VAL A 38 -7.83 -2.57 -1.63
C VAL A 38 -8.92 -1.84 -2.41
N ILE A 39 -8.52 -1.07 -3.41
CA ILE A 39 -9.43 -0.24 -4.19
C ILE A 39 -9.55 -0.82 -5.60
N GLN A 40 -10.74 -1.27 -5.94
CA GLN A 40 -11.07 -1.72 -7.29
C GLN A 40 -11.98 -0.70 -7.96
N SER A 41 -11.59 -0.20 -9.12
CA SER A 41 -12.41 0.69 -9.91
C SER A 41 -12.01 0.64 -11.39
N ARG A 42 -12.84 1.22 -12.26
CA ARG A 42 -12.50 1.37 -13.68
C ARG A 42 -11.26 2.24 -13.84
N GLN A 43 -10.56 2.04 -14.95
CA GLN A 43 -9.45 2.91 -15.35
C GLN A 43 -9.98 4.36 -15.51
N GLY A 44 -9.18 5.33 -15.10
CA GLY A 44 -9.56 6.75 -15.17
C GLY A 44 -10.50 7.25 -14.06
N ALA A 45 -10.88 6.41 -13.09
CA ALA A 45 -11.78 6.80 -11.99
C ALA A 45 -11.15 7.74 -10.96
N GLY A 46 -9.86 8.11 -11.09
CA GLY A 46 -9.20 9.06 -10.19
C GLY A 46 -8.49 8.45 -8.98
N LYS A 47 -8.25 7.14 -8.95
CA LYS A 47 -7.48 6.47 -7.87
C LYS A 47 -6.11 7.10 -7.60
N SER A 48 -5.46 7.59 -8.65
CA SER A 48 -4.13 8.22 -8.57
C SER A 48 -4.09 9.46 -7.67
N LEU A 49 -5.24 10.09 -7.41
CA LEU A 49 -5.28 11.23 -6.49
C LEU A 49 -4.82 10.84 -5.09
N MET A 50 -5.17 9.65 -4.59
CA MET A 50 -4.71 9.19 -3.26
C MET A 50 -3.19 9.07 -3.21
N LYS A 51 -2.57 8.57 -4.26
CA LYS A 51 -1.10 8.56 -4.39
C LYS A 51 -0.52 9.97 -4.30
N TYR A 52 -1.09 10.92 -5.03
CA TYR A 52 -0.62 12.31 -4.99
C TYR A 52 -0.80 12.96 -3.62
N ILE A 53 -1.88 12.68 -2.91
CA ILE A 53 -2.10 13.17 -1.54
C ILE A 53 -0.96 12.66 -0.63
N LEU A 54 -0.70 11.36 -0.63
CA LEU A 54 0.35 10.75 0.18
C LEU A 54 1.74 11.31 -0.15
N LEU A 55 2.06 11.43 -1.45
CA LEU A 55 3.33 12.00 -1.89
C LEU A 55 3.52 13.45 -1.45
N LYS A 56 2.45 14.25 -1.44
CA LYS A 56 2.49 15.66 -1.00
C LYS A 56 2.59 15.80 0.51
N CYS A 57 1.89 14.95 1.27
CA CYS A 57 1.85 15.05 2.73
C CYS A 57 3.04 14.38 3.41
N LEU A 58 3.54 13.27 2.89
CA LEU A 58 4.63 12.47 3.49
C LEU A 58 6.00 12.72 2.86
N ALA A 59 6.07 13.46 1.77
CA ALA A 59 7.20 13.59 0.87
C ALA A 59 7.58 12.29 0.12
N ALA A 60 8.09 12.45 -1.09
CA ALA A 60 8.36 11.32 -2.00
C ALA A 60 9.30 10.23 -1.42
N PRO A 61 10.37 10.55 -0.67
CA PRO A 61 11.23 9.51 -0.10
C PRO A 61 10.53 8.55 0.87
N ASN A 62 9.41 8.97 1.48
CA ASN A 62 8.67 8.20 2.48
C ASN A 62 7.51 7.39 1.88
N VAL A 63 7.27 7.51 0.59
CA VAL A 63 6.20 6.77 -0.12
C VAL A 63 6.83 5.87 -1.17
N GLY A 64 6.58 4.57 -1.03
CA GLY A 64 6.96 3.57 -2.03
C GLY A 64 5.86 3.40 -3.07
N VAL A 65 6.23 3.28 -4.33
CA VAL A 65 5.32 2.85 -5.41
C VAL A 65 5.85 1.52 -5.94
N VAL A 66 5.08 0.47 -5.79
CA VAL A 66 5.52 -0.91 -5.99
C VAL A 66 4.70 -1.55 -7.10
N LEU A 67 5.39 -2.17 -8.04
CA LEU A 67 4.76 -2.94 -9.11
C LEU A 67 4.49 -4.38 -8.66
N THR A 68 3.47 -5.02 -9.26
CA THR A 68 3.11 -6.43 -8.97
C THR A 68 4.29 -7.39 -9.14
N THR A 69 5.17 -7.13 -10.12
CA THR A 69 6.38 -7.94 -10.36
C THR A 69 7.38 -7.88 -9.21
N GLN A 70 7.45 -6.76 -8.49
CA GLN A 70 8.31 -6.60 -7.32
C GLN A 70 7.76 -7.38 -6.12
N VAL A 71 6.42 -7.40 -5.96
CA VAL A 71 5.75 -8.17 -4.90
C VAL A 71 5.98 -9.67 -5.06
N ALA A 72 5.97 -10.17 -6.27
CA ALA A 72 6.22 -11.57 -6.60
C ALA A 72 7.71 -11.98 -6.49
N SER A 73 8.61 -11.01 -6.32
CA SER A 73 10.04 -11.26 -6.16
C SER A 73 10.36 -11.81 -4.76
N THR A 74 11.43 -12.60 -4.67
CA THR A 74 12.01 -13.02 -3.38
C THR A 74 12.65 -11.87 -2.60
N PHE A 75 12.96 -10.76 -3.29
CA PHE A 75 13.53 -9.56 -2.67
C PHE A 75 12.43 -8.59 -2.27
N ASN A 76 12.40 -8.24 -1.00
CA ASN A 76 11.38 -7.40 -0.39
C ASN A 76 11.92 -6.08 0.20
N GLY A 77 13.13 -5.68 -0.16
CA GLY A 77 13.73 -4.41 0.28
C GLY A 77 12.89 -3.17 -0.05
N TRP A 78 11.99 -3.26 -1.04
CA TRP A 78 11.01 -2.22 -1.36
C TRP A 78 10.05 -1.91 -0.19
N ALA A 79 9.86 -2.87 0.73
CA ALA A 79 8.96 -2.70 1.90
C ALA A 79 9.61 -1.89 3.02
N THR A 80 10.92 -1.61 2.94
CA THR A 80 11.68 -0.96 4.01
C THR A 80 11.76 0.56 3.85
N ASN A 81 11.95 1.26 4.97
CA ASN A 81 12.22 2.71 5.00
C ASN A 81 11.14 3.57 4.31
N LYS A 82 9.90 3.11 4.31
CA LYS A 82 8.74 3.82 3.77
C LYS A 82 7.64 3.91 4.82
N SER A 83 6.98 5.05 4.88
CA SER A 83 5.77 5.20 5.72
C SER A 83 4.56 4.53 5.11
N VAL A 84 4.45 4.58 3.78
CA VAL A 84 3.37 3.93 3.01
C VAL A 84 3.94 3.33 1.74
N ASN A 85 3.54 2.12 1.42
CA ASN A 85 3.78 1.49 0.13
C ASN A 85 2.47 1.38 -0.65
N ILE A 86 2.47 1.86 -1.89
CA ILE A 86 1.34 1.81 -2.81
C ILE A 86 1.64 0.72 -3.85
N LEU A 87 0.80 -0.29 -3.89
CA LEU A 87 0.88 -1.35 -4.88
C LEU A 87 -0.03 -1.01 -6.05
N GLU A 88 0.57 -0.74 -7.20
CA GLU A 88 -0.16 -0.43 -8.42
C GLU A 88 -0.45 -1.69 -9.22
N GLU A 89 -1.65 -1.74 -9.81
CA GLU A 89 -2.08 -2.83 -10.71
C GLU A 89 -1.96 -4.23 -10.10
N LEU A 90 -2.33 -4.39 -8.83
CA LEU A 90 -2.28 -5.69 -8.16
C LEU A 90 -3.26 -6.65 -8.85
N LYS A 91 -2.72 -7.63 -9.55
CA LYS A 91 -3.50 -8.70 -10.19
C LYS A 91 -3.67 -9.85 -9.22
N LEU A 92 -4.84 -9.91 -8.58
CA LEU A 92 -5.23 -11.01 -7.70
C LEU A 92 -6.04 -12.09 -8.42
N ALA A 93 -5.85 -12.24 -9.74
CA ALA A 93 -6.53 -13.23 -10.56
C ALA A 93 -5.54 -14.27 -11.10
N GLY A 94 -6.03 -15.51 -11.31
CA GLY A 94 -5.22 -16.59 -11.86
C GLY A 94 -4.47 -17.43 -10.82
N HIS A 95 -3.54 -18.26 -11.28
CA HIS A 95 -2.78 -19.19 -10.42
C HIS A 95 -1.93 -18.50 -9.35
N ASN A 96 -1.42 -17.31 -9.62
CA ASN A 96 -0.50 -16.59 -8.72
C ASN A 96 -1.20 -15.72 -7.66
N ARG A 97 -2.53 -15.69 -7.62
CA ARG A 97 -3.26 -14.85 -6.65
C ARG A 97 -2.98 -15.20 -5.19
N PHE A 98 -2.87 -16.49 -4.90
CA PHE A 98 -2.59 -16.97 -3.53
C PHE A 98 -1.15 -16.69 -3.13
N ASP A 99 -0.19 -16.84 -4.03
CA ASP A 99 1.22 -16.57 -3.76
C ASP A 99 1.44 -15.07 -3.48
N THR A 100 0.81 -14.20 -4.26
CA THR A 100 0.85 -12.76 -4.04
C THR A 100 0.21 -12.39 -2.70
N ALA A 101 -0.96 -12.92 -2.39
CA ALA A 101 -1.65 -12.67 -1.12
C ALA A 101 -0.83 -13.18 0.08
N ASN A 102 -0.26 -14.38 -0.02
CA ASN A 102 0.58 -14.96 1.02
C ASN A 102 1.87 -14.17 1.24
N SER A 103 2.46 -13.60 0.19
CA SER A 103 3.64 -12.73 0.29
C SER A 103 3.33 -11.40 0.97
N LEU A 104 2.15 -10.83 0.73
CA LEU A 104 1.73 -9.55 1.30
C LEU A 104 1.25 -9.66 2.75
N LYS A 105 0.64 -10.78 3.12
CA LYS A 105 0.04 -10.97 4.45
C LYS A 105 1.00 -10.64 5.60
N PRO A 106 2.19 -11.23 5.71
CA PRO A 106 3.12 -10.91 6.80
C PRO A 106 3.59 -9.45 6.73
N MET A 107 3.75 -8.87 5.55
CA MET A 107 4.14 -7.47 5.40
C MET A 107 3.08 -6.51 5.95
N ILE A 108 1.81 -6.90 5.92
CA ILE A 108 0.69 -6.10 6.44
C ILE A 108 0.50 -6.36 7.94
N THR A 109 0.49 -7.63 8.37
CA THR A 109 0.02 -8.02 9.71
C THR A 109 1.13 -8.16 10.74
N ASP A 110 2.36 -8.43 10.34
CA ASP A 110 3.44 -8.72 11.29
C ASP A 110 4.13 -7.42 11.74
N SER A 111 4.50 -7.39 13.01
CA SER A 111 5.24 -6.25 13.58
C SER A 111 6.71 -6.22 13.11
N VAL A 112 7.25 -7.37 12.79
CA VAL A 112 8.63 -7.55 12.32
C VAL A 112 8.62 -8.44 11.09
N ILE A 113 9.31 -8.03 10.04
CA ILE A 113 9.48 -8.82 8.81
C ILE A 113 10.96 -9.05 8.54
N GLN A 114 11.27 -10.22 7.98
CA GLN A 114 12.61 -10.46 7.46
C GLN A 114 12.80 -9.73 6.14
N VAL A 115 13.87 -8.96 6.04
CA VAL A 115 14.23 -8.23 4.81
C VAL A 115 15.26 -9.02 4.03
N ASN A 116 14.95 -9.25 2.76
CA ASN A 116 15.83 -9.94 1.83
C ASN A 116 16.14 -8.98 0.66
N GLU A 117 17.37 -8.49 0.63
CA GLU A 117 17.88 -7.62 -0.42
C GLU A 117 18.92 -8.35 -1.27
N LYS A 118 18.99 -7.97 -2.54
CA LYS A 118 19.97 -8.57 -3.46
C LYS A 118 21.39 -8.28 -2.97
N ASN A 119 22.21 -9.33 -2.84
CA ASN A 119 23.61 -9.26 -2.41
C ASN A 119 23.84 -8.77 -0.97
N VAL A 120 22.81 -8.80 -0.14
CA VAL A 120 22.89 -8.46 1.30
C VAL A 120 22.41 -9.67 2.11
N LYS A 121 23.03 -9.91 3.27
CA LYS A 121 22.50 -10.94 4.18
C LYS A 121 21.13 -10.52 4.69
N PRO A 122 20.14 -11.44 4.77
CA PRO A 122 18.82 -11.12 5.31
C PRO A 122 18.90 -10.51 6.71
N PHE A 123 18.05 -9.52 6.99
CA PHE A 123 17.93 -8.86 8.29
C PHE A 123 16.47 -8.60 8.66
N TYR A 124 16.22 -8.24 9.90
CA TYR A 124 14.87 -7.97 10.44
C TYR A 124 14.67 -6.50 10.76
#